data_c15b7b762b412e452ea341c2f303091e
#
_entry.id   c15b7b762b412e452ea341c2f303091e
#
_cell.length_a   1.000
_cell.length_b   1.000
_cell.length_c   1.000
_cell.angle_alpha   90.00
_cell.angle_beta   90.00
_cell.angle_gamma   90.00
#
_symmetry.space_group_name_H-M   'P 1'
#
loop_
_entity.id
_entity.type
_entity.pdbx_description
1 polymer ?
#
loop_
_entity_poly.entity_id
_entity_poly.type
_entity_poly.pdbx_seq_one_letter_code
_entity_poly.pdbx_strand_id
1 'polypeptide(L)'
;SKQKQSYQDRSRVERKSFREYVRLENAVTELNTKLIKRLEEQKFTPLKKEKIENPKCVGVLQLSDNHLNERVDLPHNTFNYTVAGKRLKLLVERAKTFFSTYKVTNVLIAFTGDLLNSDRRLDEYLTNSGNRSGALFCAVDLYQQLITDMLKDFNLSILSVSGNESRVKDDYGWVDVVATDNYDHTIVNMLRYLFKQDQVNFIDGDPMEKIVDVAGQKVLFLHGHGRIKSNHETSVNQIKGVYSSRGVQIDYVVSGHVHSARVGDTFSRSASLVGANDYSEKALNLEGRASQNCFVFHQNGNRDGMRVDLNNVDDVKSGYEVPPESKEYHSKSYEKLREPTTILKIQV
;
A
#
# COMPACT_ATOMS: atom_id res chain seq x y z
N SER A 1 -9.17 -17.52 -49.53
CA SER A 1 -7.91 -18.26 -49.31
C SER A 1 -7.51 -18.12 -47.83
N LYS A 2 -6.87 -19.14 -47.25
CA LYS A 2 -6.43 -19.15 -45.84
C LYS A 2 -5.59 -17.94 -45.41
N GLN A 3 -4.77 -17.41 -46.32
CA GLN A 3 -3.97 -16.18 -46.07
C GLN A 3 -4.83 -14.92 -45.84
N LYS A 4 -5.91 -14.76 -46.62
CA LYS A 4 -6.81 -13.60 -46.44
C LYS A 4 -7.55 -13.66 -45.12
N GLN A 5 -7.92 -14.85 -44.68
CA GLN A 5 -8.59 -15.09 -43.42
C GLN A 5 -7.65 -14.83 -42.23
N SER A 6 -6.41 -15.33 -42.30
CA SER A 6 -5.38 -15.06 -41.29
C SER A 6 -5.07 -13.56 -41.15
N TYR A 7 -5.00 -12.82 -42.25
CA TYR A 7 -4.79 -11.39 -42.21
C TYR A 7 -5.98 -10.63 -41.58
N GLN A 8 -7.22 -11.07 -41.89
CA GLN A 8 -8.42 -10.48 -41.29
C GLN A 8 -8.51 -10.76 -39.79
N ASP A 9 -8.15 -11.95 -39.37
CA ASP A 9 -8.14 -12.32 -37.93
C ASP A 9 -7.06 -11.55 -37.16
N ARG A 10 -5.88 -11.39 -37.74
CA ARG A 10 -4.80 -10.58 -37.16
C ARG A 10 -5.21 -9.10 -37.01
N SER A 11 -5.77 -8.51 -38.06
CA SER A 11 -6.28 -7.13 -38.04
C SER A 11 -7.43 -6.95 -37.04
N ARG A 12 -8.23 -7.99 -36.79
CA ARG A 12 -9.31 -7.98 -35.81
C ARG A 12 -8.78 -7.99 -34.38
N VAL A 13 -7.75 -8.80 -34.11
CA VAL A 13 -7.06 -8.83 -32.83
C VAL A 13 -6.36 -7.50 -32.54
N GLU A 14 -5.61 -6.97 -33.50
CA GLU A 14 -4.90 -5.69 -33.38
C GLU A 14 -5.89 -4.53 -33.11
N ARG A 15 -7.03 -4.49 -33.80
CA ARG A 15 -8.08 -3.47 -33.55
C ARG A 15 -8.73 -3.63 -32.19
N LYS A 16 -8.87 -4.85 -31.68
CA LYS A 16 -9.41 -5.11 -30.36
C LYS A 16 -8.44 -4.63 -29.28
N SER A 17 -7.16 -5.01 -29.38
CA SER A 17 -6.11 -4.56 -28.49
C SER A 17 -5.95 -3.03 -28.49
N PHE A 18 -6.01 -2.40 -29.66
CA PHE A 18 -5.95 -0.95 -29.78
C PHE A 18 -7.14 -0.26 -29.10
N ARG A 19 -8.37 -0.79 -29.24
CA ARG A 19 -9.55 -0.26 -28.55
C ARG A 19 -9.46 -0.41 -27.02
N GLU A 20 -8.93 -1.53 -26.57
CA GLU A 20 -8.70 -1.76 -25.13
C GLU A 20 -7.63 -0.79 -24.59
N TYR A 21 -6.56 -0.57 -25.34
CA TYR A 21 -5.52 0.41 -24.99
C TYR A 21 -6.09 1.83 -24.89
N VAL A 22 -6.85 2.28 -25.90
CA VAL A 22 -7.49 3.61 -25.91
C VAL A 22 -8.50 3.76 -24.77
N ARG A 23 -9.25 2.69 -24.42
CA ARG A 23 -10.15 2.72 -23.25
C ARG A 23 -9.40 2.88 -21.93
N LEU A 24 -8.27 2.19 -21.77
CA LEU A 24 -7.40 2.32 -20.62
C LEU A 24 -6.81 3.73 -20.53
N GLU A 25 -6.32 4.26 -21.63
CA GLU A 25 -5.73 5.60 -21.70
C GLU A 25 -6.77 6.70 -21.39
N ASN A 26 -7.99 6.57 -21.89
CA ASN A 26 -9.09 7.50 -21.57
C ASN A 26 -9.51 7.41 -20.10
N ALA A 27 -9.61 6.21 -19.55
CA ALA A 27 -9.94 6.02 -18.13
C ALA A 27 -8.83 6.61 -17.22
N VAL A 28 -7.57 6.42 -17.58
CA VAL A 28 -6.41 7.01 -16.88
C VAL A 28 -6.47 8.55 -16.95
N THR A 29 -6.76 9.11 -18.13
CA THR A 29 -6.85 10.56 -18.34
C THR A 29 -8.01 11.17 -17.55
N GLU A 30 -9.17 10.54 -17.58
CA GLU A 30 -10.35 11.00 -16.84
C GLU A 30 -10.11 10.97 -15.32
N LEU A 31 -9.45 9.93 -14.84
CA LEU A 31 -9.14 9.82 -13.43
C LEU A 31 -8.05 10.80 -12.99
N ASN A 32 -6.99 10.99 -13.78
CA ASN A 32 -5.99 12.03 -13.52
C ASN A 32 -6.65 13.41 -13.45
N THR A 33 -7.60 13.69 -14.33
CA THR A 33 -8.36 14.95 -14.30
C THR A 33 -9.20 15.08 -13.03
N LYS A 34 -9.86 14.01 -12.59
CA LYS A 34 -10.63 13.99 -11.33
C LYS A 34 -9.73 14.13 -10.11
N LEU A 35 -8.56 13.48 -10.10
CA LEU A 35 -7.58 13.61 -9.04
C LEU A 35 -7.01 15.03 -8.95
N ILE A 36 -6.63 15.61 -10.09
CA ILE A 36 -6.12 16.99 -10.15
C ILE A 36 -7.21 17.96 -9.64
N LYS A 37 -8.45 17.81 -10.09
CA LYS A 37 -9.57 18.63 -9.63
C LYS A 37 -9.80 18.50 -8.12
N ARG A 38 -9.78 17.29 -7.57
CA ARG A 38 -9.88 17.05 -6.12
C ARG A 38 -8.74 17.69 -5.35
N LEU A 39 -7.51 17.65 -5.89
CA LEU A 39 -6.34 18.29 -5.29
C LEU A 39 -6.43 19.82 -5.31
N GLU A 40 -6.96 20.39 -6.40
CA GLU A 40 -7.17 21.83 -6.53
C GLU A 40 -8.29 22.32 -5.58
N GLU A 41 -9.34 21.54 -5.39
CA GLU A 41 -10.43 21.82 -4.45
C GLU A 41 -10.02 21.70 -2.98
N GLN A 42 -8.98 20.91 -2.68
CA GLN A 42 -8.38 20.87 -1.34
C GLN A 42 -7.55 22.13 -1.11
N LYS A 43 -8.14 23.13 -0.49
CA LYS A 43 -7.42 24.33 0.00
C LYS A 43 -6.44 23.88 1.10
N PHE A 44 -5.25 23.49 0.69
CA PHE A 44 -4.14 23.27 1.61
C PHE A 44 -3.72 24.61 2.18
N THR A 45 -4.10 24.89 3.41
CA THR A 45 -3.45 25.91 4.21
C THR A 45 -2.27 25.19 4.88
N PRO A 46 -1.02 25.42 4.44
CA PRO A 46 0.12 24.81 5.10
C PRO A 46 0.16 25.36 6.52
N LEU A 47 -0.06 24.49 7.51
CA LEU A 47 0.25 24.80 8.87
C LEU A 47 1.76 25.08 8.92
N LYS A 48 2.16 26.28 9.30
CA LYS A 48 3.55 26.58 9.63
C LYS A 48 3.92 25.73 10.84
N LYS A 49 4.48 24.55 10.57
CA LYS A 49 5.01 23.67 11.61
C LYS A 49 6.42 24.17 11.90
N GLU A 50 6.71 24.42 13.17
CA GLU A 50 8.09 24.64 13.59
C GLU A 50 8.93 23.43 13.22
N LYS A 51 9.94 23.61 12.41
CA LYS A 51 10.98 22.59 12.21
C LYS A 51 11.72 22.45 13.53
N ILE A 52 11.43 21.40 14.27
CA ILE A 52 12.23 21.03 15.43
C ILE A 52 13.50 20.38 14.87
N GLU A 53 14.60 21.11 14.93
CA GLU A 53 15.93 20.57 14.69
C GLU A 53 16.24 19.59 15.84
N ASN A 54 16.56 18.34 15.52
CA ASN A 54 16.81 17.24 16.45
C ASN A 54 15.58 16.85 17.34
N PRO A 55 14.55 16.25 16.74
CA PRO A 55 13.43 15.73 17.53
C PRO A 55 13.90 14.63 18.49
N LYS A 56 13.49 14.70 19.77
CA LYS A 56 13.82 13.67 20.76
C LYS A 56 13.31 12.29 20.40
N CYS A 57 12.32 12.21 19.53
CA CYS A 57 11.75 10.98 19.03
C CYS A 57 11.14 11.16 17.63
N VAL A 58 11.04 10.06 16.89
CA VAL A 58 10.43 9.97 15.56
C VAL A 58 9.38 8.87 15.58
N GLY A 59 8.18 9.18 15.08
CA GLY A 59 7.13 8.20 14.88
C GLY A 59 7.33 7.43 13.57
N VAL A 60 6.98 6.16 13.56
CA VAL A 60 6.92 5.34 12.35
C VAL A 60 5.54 4.72 12.24
N LEU A 61 4.83 4.99 11.16
CA LEU A 61 3.59 4.32 10.78
C LEU A 61 3.90 3.32 9.67
N GLN A 62 3.80 2.02 9.99
CA GLN A 62 3.99 0.96 9.02
C GLN A 62 2.68 0.63 8.31
N LEU A 63 2.73 0.58 6.98
CA LEU A 63 1.68 0.10 6.10
C LEU A 63 2.24 -1.07 5.27
N SER A 64 1.71 -2.26 5.50
CA SER A 64 2.19 -3.49 4.89
C SER A 64 1.04 -4.41 4.57
N ASP A 65 1.20 -5.22 3.53
CA ASP A 65 0.26 -6.29 3.23
C ASP A 65 -1.21 -5.77 3.20
N ASN A 66 -1.40 -4.63 2.55
CA ASN A 66 -2.71 -4.00 2.48
C ASN A 66 -3.64 -4.72 1.50
N HIS A 67 -3.09 -5.40 0.48
CA HIS A 67 -3.81 -6.17 -0.53
C HIS A 67 -5.08 -5.49 -1.01
N LEU A 68 -5.00 -4.18 -1.27
CA LEU A 68 -6.13 -3.45 -1.82
C LEU A 68 -6.55 -4.11 -3.14
N ASN A 69 -7.83 -4.22 -3.38
CA ASN A 69 -8.51 -4.99 -4.40
C ASN A 69 -8.98 -6.39 -3.95
N GLU A 70 -8.39 -6.98 -2.91
CA GLU A 70 -8.90 -8.23 -2.37
C GLU A 70 -10.32 -8.03 -1.81
N ARG A 71 -11.17 -9.01 -2.05
CA ARG A 71 -12.51 -9.09 -1.49
C ARG A 71 -12.63 -10.34 -0.63
N VAL A 72 -12.99 -10.14 0.62
CA VAL A 72 -13.27 -11.20 1.58
C VAL A 72 -14.72 -11.08 2.04
N ASP A 73 -15.40 -12.22 2.12
CA ASP A 73 -16.77 -12.33 2.59
C ASP A 73 -16.91 -13.61 3.44
N LEU A 74 -16.34 -13.54 4.65
CA LEU A 74 -16.38 -14.61 5.65
C LEU A 74 -17.35 -14.22 6.79
N PRO A 75 -17.94 -15.16 7.53
CA PRO A 75 -18.84 -14.85 8.63
C PRO A 75 -18.26 -13.94 9.71
N HIS A 76 -16.95 -13.95 9.87
CA HIS A 76 -16.23 -13.22 10.92
C HIS A 76 -15.25 -12.16 10.37
N ASN A 77 -15.12 -12.05 9.05
CA ASN A 77 -14.29 -11.01 8.41
C ASN A 77 -14.85 -10.64 7.04
N THR A 78 -15.03 -9.35 6.84
CA THR A 78 -15.33 -8.79 5.52
C THR A 78 -14.22 -7.82 5.12
N PHE A 79 -13.84 -7.83 3.84
CA PHE A 79 -12.90 -6.87 3.29
C PHE A 79 -13.29 -6.46 1.89
N ASN A 80 -13.24 -5.18 1.64
CA ASN A 80 -13.43 -4.50 0.37
C ASN A 80 -12.91 -3.07 0.50
N TYR A 81 -12.96 -2.26 -0.54
CA TYR A 81 -12.47 -0.88 -0.49
C TYR A 81 -13.12 -0.02 0.60
N THR A 82 -14.41 -0.19 0.87
CA THR A 82 -15.10 0.57 1.94
C THR A 82 -14.55 0.19 3.32
N VAL A 83 -14.33 -1.09 3.57
CA VAL A 83 -13.72 -1.59 4.81
C VAL A 83 -12.26 -1.15 4.90
N ALA A 84 -11.51 -1.21 3.79
CA ALA A 84 -10.14 -0.70 3.73
C ALA A 84 -10.07 0.78 4.12
N GLY A 85 -10.95 1.63 3.56
CA GLY A 85 -11.05 3.05 3.91
C GLY A 85 -11.34 3.27 5.40
N LYS A 86 -12.21 2.45 6.01
CA LYS A 86 -12.49 2.50 7.45
C LYS A 86 -11.29 2.06 8.28
N ARG A 87 -10.61 0.96 7.91
CA ARG A 87 -9.42 0.46 8.60
C ARG A 87 -8.26 1.45 8.56
N LEU A 88 -8.00 2.03 7.39
CA LEU A 88 -6.96 3.06 7.23
C LEU A 88 -7.27 4.32 8.05
N LYS A 89 -8.54 4.76 8.08
CA LYS A 89 -8.95 5.90 8.89
C LYS A 89 -8.75 5.64 10.38
N LEU A 90 -9.22 4.50 10.87
CA LEU A 90 -9.04 4.07 12.27
C LEU A 90 -7.55 3.96 12.63
N LEU A 91 -6.73 3.41 11.73
CA LEU A 91 -5.29 3.32 11.91
C LEU A 91 -4.68 4.71 12.14
N VAL A 92 -5.02 5.68 11.31
CA VAL A 92 -4.51 7.06 11.44
C VAL A 92 -4.95 7.68 12.76
N GLU A 93 -6.20 7.53 13.16
CA GLU A 93 -6.71 8.06 14.43
C GLU A 93 -5.97 7.46 15.63
N ARG A 94 -5.72 6.16 15.62
CA ARG A 94 -4.96 5.46 16.68
C ARG A 94 -3.49 5.86 16.67
N ALA A 95 -2.87 5.96 15.47
CA ALA A 95 -1.50 6.42 15.33
C ALA A 95 -1.32 7.85 15.86
N LYS A 96 -2.21 8.77 15.52
CA LYS A 96 -2.20 10.15 16.03
C LYS A 96 -2.27 10.19 17.56
N THR A 97 -3.17 9.41 18.16
CA THR A 97 -3.29 9.31 19.61
C THR A 97 -1.99 8.79 20.23
N PHE A 98 -1.42 7.72 19.68
CA PHE A 98 -0.15 7.15 20.15
C PHE A 98 1.00 8.14 20.02
N PHE A 99 1.17 8.78 18.90
CA PHE A 99 2.23 9.75 18.65
C PHE A 99 2.10 11.00 19.53
N SER A 100 0.86 11.46 19.79
CA SER A 100 0.63 12.62 20.65
C SER A 100 1.09 12.38 22.09
N THR A 101 1.01 11.15 22.60
CA THR A 101 1.48 10.77 23.94
C THR A 101 2.97 11.05 24.12
N TYR A 102 3.76 10.87 23.05
CA TYR A 102 5.20 11.12 23.04
C TYR A 102 5.59 12.49 22.47
N LYS A 103 4.61 13.33 22.14
CA LYS A 103 4.83 14.65 21.52
C LYS A 103 5.65 14.53 20.22
N VAL A 104 5.38 13.49 19.44
CA VAL A 104 6.01 13.29 18.13
C VAL A 104 5.64 14.42 17.19
N THR A 105 6.61 14.95 16.45
CA THR A 105 6.41 15.96 15.41
C THR A 105 6.76 15.48 14.02
N ASN A 106 7.70 14.54 13.93
CA ASN A 106 8.17 13.97 12.67
C ASN A 106 7.74 12.50 12.59
N VAL A 107 7.08 12.13 11.51
CA VAL A 107 6.60 10.76 11.28
C VAL A 107 7.12 10.25 9.95
N LEU A 108 7.65 9.03 9.98
CA LEU A 108 7.98 8.23 8.81
C LEU A 108 6.80 7.30 8.51
N ILE A 109 6.18 7.46 7.34
CA ILE A 109 5.24 6.47 6.80
C ILE A 109 6.07 5.46 6.00
N ALA A 110 6.06 4.21 6.42
CA ALA A 110 6.80 3.11 5.80
C ALA A 110 5.85 2.15 5.08
N PHE A 111 5.82 2.23 3.76
CA PHE A 111 5.17 1.24 2.92
C PHE A 111 6.09 0.03 2.75
N THR A 112 5.76 -1.08 3.41
CA THR A 112 6.60 -2.28 3.43
C THR A 112 6.10 -3.39 2.54
N GLY A 113 5.50 -3.02 1.40
CA GLY A 113 5.13 -3.91 0.30
C GLY A 113 3.74 -4.51 0.39
N ASP A 114 3.34 -5.13 -0.72
CA ASP A 114 2.04 -5.79 -0.94
C ASP A 114 0.85 -4.85 -0.69
N LEU A 115 0.93 -3.66 -1.31
CA LEU A 115 -0.14 -2.67 -1.22
C LEU A 115 -1.36 -3.06 -2.07
N LEU A 116 -1.13 -3.76 -3.19
CA LEU A 116 -2.19 -4.34 -4.02
C LEU A 116 -2.20 -5.85 -3.94
N ASN A 117 -3.41 -6.41 -4.07
CA ASN A 117 -3.58 -7.85 -4.20
C ASN A 117 -3.09 -8.34 -5.57
N SER A 118 -2.61 -9.59 -5.60
CA SER A 118 -2.21 -10.27 -6.84
C SER A 118 -3.42 -10.60 -7.72
N ASP A 119 -3.16 -10.78 -9.02
CA ASP A 119 -4.13 -11.31 -10.00
C ASP A 119 -3.52 -12.40 -10.88
N ARG A 120 -2.35 -12.93 -10.47
CA ARG A 120 -1.59 -13.88 -11.26
C ARG A 120 -2.13 -15.31 -11.16
N ARG A 121 -2.71 -15.68 -10.01
CA ARG A 121 -3.39 -16.95 -9.83
C ARG A 121 -4.89 -16.78 -10.02
N LEU A 122 -5.55 -17.83 -10.49
CA LEU A 122 -6.98 -17.81 -10.76
C LEU A 122 -7.81 -17.50 -9.50
N ASP A 123 -7.43 -18.06 -8.37
CA ASP A 123 -8.09 -17.84 -7.08
C ASP A 123 -7.96 -16.37 -6.64
N GLU A 124 -6.79 -15.76 -6.78
CA GLU A 124 -6.56 -14.34 -6.52
C GLU A 124 -7.38 -13.45 -7.46
N TYR A 125 -7.36 -13.77 -8.76
CA TYR A 125 -8.13 -13.03 -9.75
C TYR A 125 -9.65 -13.05 -9.46
N LEU A 126 -10.18 -14.20 -9.04
CA LEU A 126 -11.61 -14.38 -8.73
C LEU A 126 -12.03 -13.68 -7.43
N THR A 127 -11.11 -13.46 -6.51
CA THR A 127 -11.36 -12.75 -5.25
C THR A 127 -11.13 -11.25 -5.36
N ASN A 128 -10.63 -10.74 -6.49
CA ASN A 128 -10.43 -9.31 -6.67
C ASN A 128 -11.76 -8.56 -6.92
N SER A 129 -11.86 -7.36 -6.35
CA SER A 129 -13.01 -6.45 -6.54
C SER A 129 -13.05 -5.85 -7.94
N GLY A 130 -11.90 -5.76 -8.64
CA GLY A 130 -11.79 -5.18 -9.96
C GLY A 130 -10.44 -5.47 -10.63
N ASN A 131 -10.18 -4.84 -11.76
CA ASN A 131 -8.89 -4.98 -12.43
C ASN A 131 -7.80 -4.17 -11.71
N ARG A 132 -6.54 -4.52 -11.97
CA ARG A 132 -5.38 -3.85 -11.33
C ARG A 132 -5.27 -2.36 -11.61
N SER A 133 -5.63 -1.92 -12.80
CA SER A 133 -5.60 -0.49 -13.13
C SER A 133 -6.55 0.30 -12.23
N GLY A 134 -7.80 -0.15 -12.08
CA GLY A 134 -8.75 0.47 -11.15
C GLY A 134 -8.27 0.38 -9.68
N ALA A 135 -7.69 -0.75 -9.30
CA ALA A 135 -7.14 -0.95 -7.96
C ALA A 135 -5.98 0.02 -7.65
N LEU A 136 -5.08 0.24 -8.61
CA LEU A 136 -3.99 1.19 -8.50
C LEU A 136 -4.51 2.60 -8.14
N PHE A 137 -5.53 3.06 -8.84
CA PHE A 137 -6.11 4.38 -8.60
C PHE A 137 -6.82 4.49 -7.26
N CYS A 138 -7.56 3.47 -6.89
CA CYS A 138 -8.22 3.42 -5.60
C CYS A 138 -7.20 3.44 -4.45
N ALA A 139 -6.08 2.73 -4.61
CA ALA A 139 -4.98 2.75 -3.66
C ALA A 139 -4.36 4.15 -3.53
N VAL A 140 -4.06 4.79 -4.65
CA VAL A 140 -3.49 6.15 -4.65
C VAL A 140 -4.45 7.13 -3.97
N ASP A 141 -5.75 7.08 -4.26
CA ASP A 141 -6.75 7.95 -3.64
C ASP A 141 -6.84 7.74 -2.12
N LEU A 142 -6.89 6.48 -1.67
CA LEU A 142 -6.92 6.15 -0.24
C LEU A 142 -5.66 6.61 0.50
N TYR A 143 -4.47 6.36 -0.07
CA TYR A 143 -3.22 6.78 0.56
C TYR A 143 -3.02 8.29 0.50
N GLN A 144 -3.47 8.96 -0.54
CA GLN A 144 -3.48 10.42 -0.60
C GLN A 144 -4.30 11.01 0.55
N GLN A 145 -5.50 10.49 0.82
CA GLN A 145 -6.33 10.93 1.93
C GLN A 145 -5.64 10.68 3.29
N LEU A 146 -5.02 9.51 3.46
CA LEU A 146 -4.25 9.15 4.65
C LEU A 146 -3.09 10.12 4.89
N ILE A 147 -2.28 10.37 3.86
CA ILE A 147 -1.13 11.29 3.94
C ILE A 147 -1.61 12.71 4.25
N THR A 148 -2.66 13.17 3.57
CA THR A 148 -3.27 14.49 3.81
C THR A 148 -3.75 14.63 5.25
N ASP A 149 -4.35 13.58 5.79
CA ASP A 149 -4.83 13.60 7.19
C ASP A 149 -3.66 13.63 8.19
N MET A 150 -2.60 12.87 7.93
CA MET A 150 -1.38 12.87 8.75
C MET A 150 -0.63 14.22 8.68
N LEU A 151 -0.61 14.88 7.51
CA LEU A 151 0.01 16.17 7.30
C LEU A 151 -0.60 17.29 8.16
N LYS A 152 -1.83 17.13 8.65
CA LYS A 152 -2.44 18.11 9.56
C LYS A 152 -1.66 18.25 10.88
N ASP A 153 -1.05 17.15 11.34
CA ASP A 153 -0.45 17.09 12.68
C ASP A 153 1.07 16.89 12.63
N PHE A 154 1.63 16.29 11.56
CA PHE A 154 3.04 15.86 11.53
C PHE A 154 3.80 16.34 10.29
N ASN A 155 5.11 16.50 10.43
CA ASN A 155 6.03 16.56 9.30
C ASN A 155 6.23 15.13 8.80
N LEU A 156 6.06 14.88 7.51
CA LEU A 156 6.08 13.54 6.97
C LEU A 156 7.32 13.26 6.12
N SER A 157 7.89 12.08 6.34
CA SER A 157 8.75 11.39 5.39
C SER A 157 8.07 10.09 4.96
N ILE A 158 8.31 9.67 3.73
CA ILE A 158 7.74 8.45 3.16
C ILE A 158 8.86 7.60 2.59
N LEU A 159 8.89 6.33 2.93
CA LEU A 159 9.67 5.31 2.24
C LEU A 159 8.76 4.20 1.70
N SER A 160 9.23 3.49 0.68
CA SER A 160 8.58 2.29 0.17
C SER A 160 9.60 1.23 -0.17
N VAL A 161 9.24 -0.02 0.09
CA VAL A 161 9.89 -1.20 -0.45
C VAL A 161 8.85 -2.07 -1.14
N SER A 162 9.26 -2.77 -2.20
CA SER A 162 8.37 -3.58 -3.02
C SER A 162 8.08 -4.93 -2.36
N GLY A 163 6.81 -5.34 -2.40
CA GLY A 163 6.37 -6.67 -2.01
C GLY A 163 6.30 -7.65 -3.17
N ASN A 164 5.86 -8.85 -2.90
CA ASN A 164 5.78 -9.91 -3.92
C ASN A 164 4.44 -9.98 -4.64
N GLU A 165 3.34 -9.58 -4.01
CA GLU A 165 2.02 -9.68 -4.63
C GLU A 165 1.72 -8.53 -5.59
N SER A 166 2.32 -7.36 -5.35
CA SER A 166 2.16 -6.18 -6.21
C SER A 166 3.03 -6.19 -7.47
N ARG A 167 3.87 -7.23 -7.70
CA ARG A 167 4.71 -7.30 -8.90
C ARG A 167 3.88 -7.49 -10.17
N VAL A 168 4.40 -6.96 -11.29
CA VAL A 168 3.73 -7.04 -12.60
C VAL A 168 3.97 -8.39 -13.27
N LYS A 169 5.20 -8.94 -13.16
CA LYS A 169 5.59 -10.22 -13.78
C LYS A 169 5.46 -11.39 -12.83
N ASP A 170 5.33 -12.59 -13.39
CA ASP A 170 5.23 -13.82 -12.60
C ASP A 170 6.54 -14.16 -11.89
N ASP A 171 7.68 -13.93 -12.56
CA ASP A 171 8.99 -14.22 -12.00
C ASP A 171 9.44 -13.19 -10.97
N TYR A 172 10.18 -13.66 -9.96
CA TYR A 172 10.90 -12.80 -9.04
C TYR A 172 12.15 -12.24 -9.69
N GLY A 173 12.40 -10.95 -9.46
CA GLY A 173 13.64 -10.33 -9.84
C GLY A 173 14.22 -9.52 -8.68
N TRP A 174 15.53 -9.63 -8.52
CA TRP A 174 16.30 -8.93 -7.49
C TRP A 174 17.06 -7.73 -8.05
N VAL A 175 17.02 -7.56 -9.37
CA VAL A 175 17.62 -6.44 -10.08
C VAL A 175 16.63 -5.28 -10.12
N ASP A 176 17.08 -4.06 -9.92
CA ASP A 176 16.26 -2.85 -9.81
C ASP A 176 15.20 -2.71 -10.89
N VAL A 177 15.54 -3.03 -12.14
CA VAL A 177 14.62 -2.97 -13.29
C VAL A 177 13.41 -3.89 -13.13
N VAL A 178 13.56 -5.03 -12.45
CA VAL A 178 12.47 -5.97 -12.19
C VAL A 178 11.79 -5.66 -10.87
N ALA A 179 12.55 -5.26 -9.86
CA ALA A 179 12.02 -4.90 -8.54
C ALA A 179 11.13 -3.64 -8.59
N THR A 180 11.42 -2.73 -9.54
CA THR A 180 10.62 -1.51 -9.78
C THR A 180 9.44 -1.73 -10.75
N ASP A 181 9.39 -2.85 -11.48
CA ASP A 181 8.22 -3.29 -12.25
C ASP A 181 7.16 -3.87 -11.30
N ASN A 182 6.69 -2.99 -10.41
CA ASN A 182 5.89 -3.32 -9.24
C ASN A 182 4.90 -2.18 -8.92
N TYR A 183 3.66 -2.53 -8.64
CA TYR A 183 2.63 -1.53 -8.34
C TYR A 183 2.87 -0.78 -7.04
N ASP A 184 3.56 -1.34 -6.05
CA ASP A 184 3.95 -0.61 -4.84
C ASP A 184 4.85 0.58 -5.20
N HIS A 185 5.82 0.34 -6.08
CA HIS A 185 6.70 1.38 -6.61
C HIS A 185 5.90 2.43 -7.41
N THR A 186 4.96 1.98 -8.24
CA THR A 186 4.10 2.87 -9.04
C THR A 186 3.21 3.73 -8.16
N ILE A 187 2.55 3.16 -7.15
CA ILE A 187 1.70 3.90 -6.19
C ILE A 187 2.49 5.02 -5.52
N VAL A 188 3.67 4.70 -4.97
CA VAL A 188 4.45 5.70 -4.23
C VAL A 188 5.01 6.78 -5.14
N ASN A 189 5.39 6.46 -6.37
CA ASN A 189 5.77 7.48 -7.34
C ASN A 189 4.58 8.38 -7.74
N MET A 190 3.38 7.84 -7.90
CA MET A 190 2.18 8.66 -8.13
C MET A 190 1.91 9.59 -6.93
N LEU A 191 2.03 9.09 -5.70
CA LEU A 191 1.92 9.92 -4.50
C LEU A 191 2.99 11.02 -4.46
N ARG A 192 4.21 10.74 -4.91
CA ARG A 192 5.29 11.73 -5.02
C ARG A 192 4.93 12.86 -6.00
N TYR A 193 4.26 12.58 -7.10
CA TYR A 193 3.76 13.62 -8.01
C TYR A 193 2.62 14.45 -7.42
N LEU A 194 1.79 13.84 -6.57
CA LEU A 194 0.65 14.52 -5.92
C LEU A 194 1.09 15.44 -4.78
N PHE A 195 2.15 15.07 -4.05
CA PHE A 195 2.68 15.85 -2.94
C PHE A 195 3.99 16.54 -3.34
N LYS A 196 4.03 17.86 -3.21
CA LYS A 196 5.23 18.63 -3.48
C LYS A 196 6.33 18.29 -2.46
N GLN A 197 7.59 18.38 -2.86
CA GLN A 197 8.75 18.03 -2.02
C GLN A 197 8.86 18.86 -0.74
N ASP A 198 8.32 20.08 -0.73
CA ASP A 198 8.27 20.94 0.46
C ASP A 198 7.19 20.49 1.49
N GLN A 199 6.28 19.62 1.10
CA GLN A 199 5.22 19.10 1.96
C GLN A 199 5.57 17.73 2.54
N VAL A 200 6.16 16.84 1.74
CA VAL A 200 6.49 15.46 2.09
C VAL A 200 7.87 15.12 1.57
N ASN A 201 8.71 14.57 2.44
CA ASN A 201 10.03 14.08 2.06
C ASN A 201 9.94 12.60 1.63
N PHE A 202 10.16 12.30 0.36
CA PHE A 202 10.21 10.93 -0.15
C PHE A 202 11.64 10.40 -0.14
N ILE A 203 11.87 9.31 0.61
CA ILE A 203 13.19 8.70 0.79
C ILE A 203 13.47 7.75 -0.37
N ASP A 204 14.46 8.08 -1.17
CA ASP A 204 14.97 7.25 -2.27
C ASP A 204 15.88 6.13 -1.75
N GLY A 205 16.21 5.18 -2.61
CA GLY A 205 17.12 4.08 -2.32
C GLY A 205 16.66 2.77 -2.96
N ASP A 206 17.25 1.67 -2.49
CA ASP A 206 16.97 0.32 -2.99
C ASP A 206 15.46 0.01 -2.93
N PRO A 207 14.85 -0.51 -4.01
CA PRO A 207 13.43 -0.82 -4.04
C PRO A 207 13.03 -2.04 -3.18
N MET A 208 13.96 -2.90 -2.81
CA MET A 208 13.70 -4.12 -2.05
C MET A 208 13.92 -3.96 -0.55
N GLU A 209 14.86 -3.09 -0.16
CA GLU A 209 15.20 -2.83 1.25
C GLU A 209 15.79 -1.44 1.45
N LYS A 210 15.51 -0.82 2.58
CA LYS A 210 16.05 0.49 2.94
C LYS A 210 16.53 0.54 4.37
N ILE A 211 17.71 1.09 4.59
CA ILE A 211 18.21 1.41 5.93
C ILE A 211 18.05 2.91 6.14
N VAL A 212 17.32 3.28 7.17
CA VAL A 212 17.09 4.68 7.53
C VAL A 212 17.53 4.90 8.97
N ASP A 213 18.20 6.04 9.20
CA ASP A 213 18.44 6.52 10.55
C ASP A 213 17.16 7.13 11.11
N VAL A 214 16.59 6.48 12.11
CA VAL A 214 15.37 6.91 12.79
C VAL A 214 15.73 7.27 14.23
N ALA A 215 15.85 8.55 14.54
CA ALA A 215 16.28 9.07 15.84
C ALA A 215 17.62 8.48 16.35
N GLY A 216 18.61 8.34 15.47
CA GLY A 216 19.93 7.79 15.80
C GLY A 216 20.01 6.27 15.76
N GLN A 217 18.93 5.58 15.43
CA GLN A 217 18.87 4.13 15.30
C GLN A 217 18.77 3.71 13.84
N LYS A 218 19.61 2.79 13.38
CA LYS A 218 19.60 2.26 12.02
C LYS A 218 18.51 1.19 11.87
N VAL A 219 17.43 1.56 11.25
CA VAL A 219 16.26 0.70 11.03
C VAL A 219 16.26 0.19 9.60
N LEU A 220 16.24 -1.13 9.44
CA LEU A 220 16.10 -1.80 8.14
C LEU A 220 14.63 -2.05 7.85
N PHE A 221 14.15 -1.56 6.73
CA PHE A 221 12.81 -1.80 6.19
C PHE A 221 12.92 -2.73 4.98
N LEU A 222 12.13 -3.80 4.96
CA LEU A 222 12.00 -4.74 3.85
C LEU A 222 10.62 -5.39 3.88
N HIS A 223 10.16 -5.92 2.75
CA HIS A 223 8.91 -6.69 2.77
C HIS A 223 9.09 -8.03 3.49
N GLY A 224 10.10 -8.79 3.14
CA GLY A 224 10.45 -10.04 3.83
C GLY A 224 10.44 -11.29 2.96
N HIS A 225 9.78 -11.26 1.79
CA HIS A 225 9.74 -12.41 0.88
C HIS A 225 11.15 -12.88 0.47
N GLY A 226 11.35 -14.19 0.43
CA GLY A 226 12.63 -14.82 0.10
C GLY A 226 13.73 -14.67 1.17
N ARG A 227 13.61 -13.75 2.11
CA ARG A 227 14.63 -13.49 3.15
C ARG A 227 14.20 -13.89 4.55
N ILE A 228 12.92 -13.72 4.89
CA ILE A 228 12.37 -14.07 6.18
C ILE A 228 11.64 -15.40 6.07
N LYS A 229 12.16 -16.41 6.75
CA LYS A 229 11.63 -17.78 6.76
C LYS A 229 10.74 -18.01 7.99
N SER A 230 10.23 -19.23 8.15
CA SER A 230 9.37 -19.64 9.28
C SER A 230 9.95 -19.30 10.63
N ASN A 231 11.26 -19.51 10.85
CA ASN A 231 11.95 -18.98 12.01
C ASN A 231 12.36 -17.53 11.76
N HIS A 232 11.49 -16.62 12.13
CA HIS A 232 11.65 -15.20 11.89
C HIS A 232 12.87 -14.60 12.58
N GLU A 233 13.07 -14.94 13.83
CA GLU A 233 14.18 -14.41 14.64
C GLU A 233 15.54 -14.84 14.11
N THR A 234 15.69 -16.11 13.73
CA THR A 234 16.90 -16.60 13.08
C THR A 234 17.16 -15.87 11.76
N SER A 235 16.13 -15.67 10.95
CA SER A 235 16.26 -14.95 9.67
C SER A 235 16.71 -13.50 9.88
N VAL A 236 16.13 -12.80 10.85
CA VAL A 236 16.50 -11.42 11.20
C VAL A 236 17.96 -11.36 11.68
N ASN A 237 18.38 -12.29 12.54
CA ASN A 237 19.76 -12.34 13.03
C ASN A 237 20.75 -12.62 11.89
N GLN A 238 20.42 -13.47 10.92
CA GLN A 238 21.22 -13.70 9.72
C GLN A 238 21.34 -12.42 8.89
N ILE A 239 20.25 -11.72 8.66
CA ILE A 239 20.22 -10.44 7.93
C ILE A 239 21.12 -9.42 8.62
N LYS A 240 20.96 -9.23 9.92
CA LYS A 240 21.81 -8.33 10.73
C LYS A 240 23.29 -8.71 10.65
N GLY A 241 23.61 -10.02 10.68
CA GLY A 241 24.96 -10.53 10.52
C GLY A 241 25.60 -10.18 9.18
N VAL A 242 24.83 -10.28 8.08
CA VAL A 242 25.27 -9.86 6.73
C VAL A 242 25.59 -8.36 6.68
N TYR A 243 24.76 -7.51 7.27
CA TYR A 243 25.02 -6.07 7.31
C TYR A 243 26.21 -5.75 8.23
N SER A 244 26.33 -6.41 9.37
CA SER A 244 27.45 -6.24 10.29
C SER A 244 28.78 -6.56 9.60
N SER A 245 28.86 -7.63 8.78
CA SER A 245 30.07 -7.96 8.01
C SER A 245 30.45 -6.90 6.97
N ARG A 246 29.50 -6.04 6.59
CA ARG A 246 29.71 -4.87 5.71
C ARG A 246 29.95 -3.57 6.48
N GLY A 247 30.14 -3.63 7.79
CA GLY A 247 30.36 -2.46 8.65
C GLY A 247 29.10 -1.67 9.01
N VAL A 248 27.91 -2.22 8.75
CA VAL A 248 26.63 -1.57 9.08
C VAL A 248 25.95 -2.33 10.22
N GLN A 249 25.82 -1.70 11.38
CA GLN A 249 25.05 -2.25 12.50
C GLN A 249 23.57 -1.86 12.34
N ILE A 250 22.70 -2.87 12.27
CA ILE A 250 21.25 -2.69 12.22
C ILE A 250 20.69 -2.82 13.64
N ASP A 251 20.03 -1.78 14.12
CA ASP A 251 19.43 -1.76 15.45
C ASP A 251 18.07 -2.46 15.46
N TYR A 252 17.25 -2.23 14.42
CA TYR A 252 15.90 -2.79 14.33
C TYR A 252 15.53 -3.16 12.90
N VAL A 253 14.68 -4.19 12.75
CA VAL A 253 14.17 -4.65 11.44
C VAL A 253 12.65 -4.53 11.41
N VAL A 254 12.10 -3.91 10.38
CA VAL A 254 10.66 -3.74 10.14
C VAL A 254 10.28 -4.49 8.87
N SER A 255 9.35 -5.43 8.96
CA SER A 255 8.95 -6.29 7.84
C SER A 255 7.44 -6.55 7.78
N GLY A 256 6.98 -7.15 6.68
CA GLY A 256 5.63 -7.63 6.44
C GLY A 256 5.58 -9.11 6.05
N HIS A 257 4.86 -9.43 4.97
CA HIS A 257 4.81 -10.68 4.22
C HIS A 257 4.05 -11.85 4.87
N VAL A 258 4.14 -12.06 6.17
CA VAL A 258 3.62 -13.29 6.82
C VAL A 258 2.20 -13.10 7.37
N HIS A 259 1.63 -11.93 7.24
CA HIS A 259 0.27 -11.54 7.65
C HIS A 259 -0.06 -11.75 9.13
N SER A 260 0.93 -11.99 9.98
CA SER A 260 0.73 -12.09 11.43
C SER A 260 1.64 -11.12 12.19
N ALA A 261 1.04 -10.22 12.98
CA ALA A 261 1.77 -9.17 13.66
C ALA A 261 2.67 -9.71 14.77
N ARG A 262 3.89 -9.15 14.84
CA ARG A 262 4.80 -9.34 15.98
C ARG A 262 5.57 -8.04 16.23
N VAL A 263 5.62 -7.60 17.47
CA VAL A 263 6.46 -6.50 17.92
C VAL A 263 7.41 -7.07 18.96
N GLY A 264 8.69 -7.08 18.67
CA GLY A 264 9.74 -7.62 19.54
C GLY A 264 10.87 -6.61 19.76
N ASP A 265 11.90 -7.03 20.50
CA ASP A 265 12.99 -6.15 20.92
C ASP A 265 13.91 -5.72 19.76
N THR A 266 14.10 -6.57 18.76
CA THR A 266 15.05 -6.33 17.66
C THR A 266 14.41 -6.30 16.29
N PHE A 267 13.13 -6.65 16.20
CA PHE A 267 12.37 -6.64 14.94
C PHE A 267 10.87 -6.55 15.18
N SER A 268 10.19 -6.14 14.13
CA SER A 268 8.74 -6.22 14.03
C SER A 268 8.30 -6.78 12.67
N ARG A 269 7.10 -7.31 12.68
CA ARG A 269 6.38 -7.76 11.50
C ARG A 269 4.95 -7.27 11.57
N SER A 270 4.45 -6.69 10.46
CA SER A 270 3.05 -6.32 10.36
C SER A 270 2.16 -7.53 10.05
N ALA A 271 0.89 -7.42 10.39
CA ALA A 271 -0.13 -8.27 9.80
C ALA A 271 -0.68 -7.61 8.53
N SER A 272 -1.59 -8.34 7.85
CA SER A 272 -2.34 -7.82 6.72
C SER A 272 -3.41 -6.81 7.17
N LEU A 273 -3.73 -5.85 6.30
CA LEU A 273 -4.90 -4.99 6.44
C LEU A 273 -6.20 -5.77 6.19
N VAL A 274 -6.13 -6.88 5.43
CA VAL A 274 -7.28 -7.73 5.06
C VAL A 274 -7.80 -8.54 6.24
N GLY A 275 -6.91 -9.00 7.13
CA GLY A 275 -7.25 -9.97 8.17
C GLY A 275 -7.36 -11.40 7.62
N ALA A 276 -8.26 -12.21 8.19
CA ALA A 276 -8.51 -13.57 7.74
C ALA A 276 -9.11 -13.60 6.33
N ASN A 277 -8.63 -14.52 5.50
CA ASN A 277 -9.18 -14.83 4.18
C ASN A 277 -9.17 -16.35 3.94
N ASP A 278 -9.80 -16.80 2.87
CA ASP A 278 -9.88 -18.23 2.55
C ASP A 278 -8.52 -18.93 2.47
N TYR A 279 -7.50 -18.24 1.96
CA TYR A 279 -6.16 -18.79 1.87
C TYR A 279 -5.51 -18.96 3.24
N SER A 280 -5.59 -17.94 4.10
CA SER A 280 -5.00 -18.00 5.44
C SER A 280 -5.66 -19.09 6.30
N GLU A 281 -6.98 -19.25 6.20
CA GLU A 281 -7.71 -20.22 7.01
C GLU A 281 -7.63 -21.64 6.44
N LYS A 282 -7.96 -21.82 5.14
CA LYS A 282 -8.09 -23.15 4.54
C LYS A 282 -6.75 -23.77 4.13
N ALA A 283 -5.80 -22.93 3.67
CA ALA A 283 -4.50 -23.44 3.21
C ALA A 283 -3.45 -23.45 4.32
N LEU A 284 -3.46 -22.46 5.22
CA LEU A 284 -2.41 -22.28 6.22
C LEU A 284 -2.87 -22.58 7.66
N ASN A 285 -4.16 -22.78 7.92
CA ASN A 285 -4.75 -22.91 9.25
C ASN A 285 -4.33 -21.74 10.19
N LEU A 286 -4.29 -20.52 9.67
CA LEU A 286 -3.93 -19.33 10.41
C LEU A 286 -5.17 -18.47 10.66
N GLU A 287 -5.41 -18.16 11.91
CA GLU A 287 -6.42 -17.18 12.33
C GLU A 287 -5.80 -15.77 12.18
N GLY A 288 -6.02 -15.13 11.03
CA GLY A 288 -5.51 -13.80 10.73
C GLY A 288 -6.39 -12.70 11.32
N ARG A 289 -5.78 -11.73 12.04
CA ARG A 289 -6.47 -10.50 12.46
C ARG A 289 -5.89 -9.31 11.72
N ALA A 290 -6.77 -8.48 11.15
CA ALA A 290 -6.35 -7.24 10.51
C ALA A 290 -5.64 -6.33 11.52
N SER A 291 -4.39 -5.97 11.26
CA SER A 291 -3.67 -5.00 12.08
C SER A 291 -2.46 -4.41 11.36
N GLN A 292 -2.05 -3.22 11.80
CA GLN A 292 -0.84 -2.54 11.34
C GLN A 292 -0.05 -2.07 12.57
N ASN A 293 1.22 -1.70 12.39
CA ASN A 293 2.09 -1.32 13.49
C ASN A 293 2.45 0.17 13.48
N CYS A 294 2.59 0.74 14.67
CA CYS A 294 3.17 2.05 14.91
C CYS A 294 4.33 1.94 15.88
N PHE A 295 5.35 2.78 15.71
CA PHE A 295 6.51 2.82 16.59
C PHE A 295 6.89 4.26 16.93
N VAL A 296 7.51 4.44 18.10
CA VAL A 296 8.23 5.65 18.46
C VAL A 296 9.66 5.26 18.77
N PHE A 297 10.60 5.79 17.99
CA PHE A 297 12.04 5.63 18.21
C PHE A 297 12.57 6.86 18.92
N HIS A 298 13.32 6.66 20.00
CA HIS A 298 13.87 7.72 20.83
C HIS A 298 15.38 7.84 20.63
N GLN A 299 15.91 9.07 20.71
CA GLN A 299 17.35 9.33 20.61
C GLN A 299 18.20 8.60 21.64
N ASN A 300 17.62 8.27 22.79
CA ASN A 300 18.31 7.51 23.84
C ASN A 300 18.38 5.99 23.57
N GLY A 301 17.92 5.53 22.40
CA GLY A 301 17.90 4.13 22.01
C GLY A 301 16.63 3.36 22.42
N ASN A 302 15.73 3.96 23.21
CA ASN A 302 14.45 3.36 23.54
C ASN A 302 13.52 3.26 22.32
N ARG A 303 12.61 2.31 22.37
CA ARG A 303 11.59 2.08 21.34
C ARG A 303 10.29 1.67 22.00
N ASP A 304 9.22 2.30 21.56
CA ASP A 304 7.86 1.90 21.90
C ASP A 304 7.14 1.44 20.65
N GLY A 305 6.40 0.34 20.74
CA GLY A 305 5.68 -0.24 19.62
C GLY A 305 4.23 -0.55 19.98
N MET A 306 3.33 -0.25 19.06
CA MET A 306 1.91 -0.53 19.18
C MET A 306 1.43 -1.30 17.96
N ARG A 307 0.80 -2.46 18.17
CA ARG A 307 -0.04 -3.11 17.17
C ARG A 307 -1.43 -2.51 17.24
N VAL A 308 -1.89 -1.91 16.16
CA VAL A 308 -3.25 -1.41 16.02
C VAL A 308 -4.14 -2.51 15.46
N ASP A 309 -5.07 -3.03 16.26
CA ASP A 309 -6.08 -3.99 15.81
C ASP A 309 -7.13 -3.25 14.98
N LEU A 310 -7.39 -3.76 13.77
CA LEU A 310 -8.27 -3.15 12.77
C LEU A 310 -9.39 -4.11 12.34
N ASN A 311 -9.55 -5.22 13.06
CA ASN A 311 -10.46 -6.28 12.65
C ASN A 311 -11.92 -5.80 12.69
N ASN A 312 -12.31 -5.12 13.76
CA ASN A 312 -13.64 -4.55 13.89
C ASN A 312 -13.63 -3.04 13.60
N VAL A 313 -14.42 -2.63 12.61
CA VAL A 313 -14.62 -1.23 12.20
C VAL A 313 -16.09 -0.83 12.13
N ASP A 314 -16.97 -1.56 12.82
CA ASP A 314 -18.41 -1.30 12.80
C ASP A 314 -18.73 0.06 13.43
N ASP A 315 -18.02 0.43 14.48
CA ASP A 315 -18.16 1.72 15.16
C ASP A 315 -17.55 2.91 14.37
N VAL A 316 -16.78 2.63 13.31
CA VAL A 316 -16.22 3.69 12.47
C VAL A 316 -17.29 4.24 11.54
N LYS A 317 -17.82 5.41 11.90
CA LYS A 317 -18.95 6.06 11.20
C LYS A 317 -18.62 6.35 9.73
N SER A 318 -17.41 6.83 9.44
CA SER A 318 -16.96 7.13 8.09
C SER A 318 -15.48 6.77 7.93
N GLY A 319 -15.15 6.03 6.85
CA GLY A 319 -13.78 5.78 6.40
C GLY A 319 -13.29 6.88 5.46
N TYR A 320 -12.10 6.69 4.91
CA TYR A 320 -11.68 7.46 3.74
C TYR A 320 -12.63 7.17 2.58
N GLU A 321 -12.87 8.18 1.76
CA GLU A 321 -13.79 8.06 0.65
C GLU A 321 -13.24 7.12 -0.42
N VAL A 322 -14.09 6.29 -0.93
CA VAL A 322 -13.79 5.37 -2.04
C VAL A 322 -14.51 5.89 -3.29
N PRO A 323 -13.83 6.01 -4.43
CA PRO A 323 -14.47 6.43 -5.67
C PRO A 323 -15.73 5.60 -5.95
N PRO A 324 -16.85 6.22 -6.39
CA PRO A 324 -18.10 5.50 -6.63
C PRO A 324 -17.94 4.31 -7.58
N GLU A 325 -17.07 4.45 -8.58
CA GLU A 325 -16.75 3.42 -9.56
C GLU A 325 -16.14 2.17 -8.91
N SER A 326 -15.40 2.34 -7.82
CA SER A 326 -14.79 1.23 -7.07
C SER A 326 -15.77 0.52 -6.14
N LYS A 327 -16.87 1.19 -5.75
CA LYS A 327 -17.94 0.58 -4.94
C LYS A 327 -18.82 -0.36 -5.76
N GLU A 328 -18.94 -0.09 -7.05
CA GLU A 328 -19.82 -0.82 -7.97
C GLU A 328 -19.11 -1.97 -8.71
N TYR A 329 -17.78 -2.11 -8.56
CA TYR A 329 -17.01 -3.17 -9.19
C TYR A 329 -17.29 -4.53 -8.49
N HIS A 330 -18.47 -5.04 -8.77
CA HIS A 330 -18.89 -6.39 -8.45
C HIS A 330 -18.78 -7.27 -9.70
N SER A 331 -18.47 -8.55 -9.53
CA SER A 331 -18.58 -9.55 -10.60
C SER A 331 -19.97 -9.59 -11.27
N LYS A 332 -21.00 -9.03 -10.64
CA LYS A 332 -22.32 -8.77 -11.20
C LYS A 332 -22.41 -7.54 -12.12
N SER A 333 -21.43 -6.66 -12.14
CA SER A 333 -21.43 -5.50 -13.03
C SER A 333 -21.17 -5.84 -14.50
N TYR A 334 -20.83 -7.10 -14.80
CA TYR A 334 -20.85 -7.60 -16.18
C TYR A 334 -22.22 -7.46 -16.86
N GLU A 335 -23.30 -7.42 -16.10
CA GLU A 335 -24.64 -7.17 -16.65
C GLU A 335 -24.84 -5.71 -17.05
N LYS A 336 -24.29 -4.75 -16.30
CA LYS A 336 -24.33 -3.31 -16.66
C LYS A 336 -23.45 -2.95 -17.88
N LEU A 337 -22.35 -3.68 -18.10
CA LEU A 337 -21.50 -3.49 -19.28
C LEU A 337 -22.16 -4.00 -20.59
N ARG A 338 -23.32 -4.66 -20.50
CA ARG A 338 -24.11 -5.12 -21.64
C ARG A 338 -25.19 -4.13 -22.07
N GLU A 339 -25.40 -3.02 -21.38
CA GLU A 339 -26.30 -1.99 -21.85
C GLU A 339 -25.76 -1.39 -23.17
N PRO A 340 -26.63 -1.23 -24.17
CA PRO A 340 -26.22 -0.68 -25.47
C PRO A 340 -25.63 0.70 -25.26
N THR A 341 -24.59 0.97 -26.01
CA THR A 341 -23.76 2.17 -26.03
C THR A 341 -24.49 3.44 -25.61
N THR A 342 -24.17 4.01 -24.47
CA THR A 342 -24.64 5.34 -24.08
C THR A 342 -23.98 6.37 -25.00
N ILE A 343 -24.79 7.05 -25.83
CA ILE A 343 -24.29 8.16 -26.65
C ILE A 343 -24.18 9.39 -25.76
N LEU A 344 -22.94 9.73 -25.38
CA LEU A 344 -22.69 10.98 -24.69
C LEU A 344 -22.78 12.15 -25.66
N LYS A 345 -23.75 13.03 -25.46
CA LYS A 345 -23.79 14.32 -26.15
C LYS A 345 -22.86 15.29 -25.45
N ILE A 346 -21.77 15.65 -26.11
CA ILE A 346 -20.92 16.75 -25.66
C ILE A 346 -21.60 18.04 -26.09
N GLN A 347 -22.04 18.86 -25.16
CA GLN A 347 -22.39 20.25 -25.44
C GLN A 347 -21.10 21.05 -25.48
N VAL A 348 -20.76 21.61 -26.63
CA VAL A 348 -19.65 22.54 -26.85
C VAL A 348 -20.09 23.94 -26.44
#